data_930aaf71d4873b48f8100b6662f26c7e
#
_entry.id   930aaf71d4873b48f8100b6662f26c7e
#
_cell.length_a   1.000
_cell.length_b   1.000
_cell.length_c   1.000
_cell.angle_alpha   90.00
_cell.angle_beta   90.00
_cell.angle_gamma   90.00
#
_symmetry.space_group_name_H-M   'P 1'
#
loop_
_entity.id
_entity.type
_entity.pdbx_description
1 polymer ?
#
loop_
_entity_poly.entity_id
_entity_poly.type
_entity_poly.pdbx_seq_one_letter_code
_entity_poly.pdbx_strand_id
1 'polypeptide(L)'
;LADLELDKESIAAGLLHDVVEDTVMTEEELTEEFGPEVSLIVSGVTKLAQLKYSADKVEEQAENLRKMFLAMAKDIRVILVKLADRLHNMRTAQYWSPETQKKKARETMDIYAPIAQRLGISKIKVELDDLSLKYLEPDAYYELVQKVSMKREQRQEFVDAIVKEVTRHIHQAGIEADVNGRIKHFFSIYKKMVNQHKTLDQIYDLFAVRIIVESVKDCYAAVSYTHL
;
A
#
# COMPACT_ATOMS: atom_id res chain seq x y z
N LEU A 1 -3.85 -9.16 6.60
CA LEU A 1 -4.43 -8.76 7.91
C LEU A 1 -3.55 -9.22 9.05
N ALA A 2 -3.07 -10.47 9.06
CA ALA A 2 -2.13 -10.97 10.08
C ALA A 2 -0.84 -10.15 10.15
N ASP A 3 -0.25 -9.77 9.00
CA ASP A 3 0.92 -8.89 8.93
C ASP A 3 0.69 -7.48 9.48
N LEU A 4 -0.57 -7.09 9.69
CA LEU A 4 -0.97 -5.85 10.36
C LEU A 4 -1.27 -6.05 11.84
N GLU A 5 -1.03 -7.26 12.37
CA GLU A 5 -1.25 -7.65 13.77
C GLU A 5 -2.68 -7.38 14.27
N LEU A 6 -3.68 -7.59 13.39
CA LEU A 6 -5.08 -7.40 13.72
C LEU A 6 -5.62 -8.57 14.56
N ASP A 7 -6.73 -8.30 15.24
CA ASP A 7 -7.43 -9.27 16.07
C ASP A 7 -8.02 -10.44 15.27
N LYS A 8 -8.41 -11.50 15.97
CA LYS A 8 -8.96 -12.71 15.35
C LYS A 8 -10.29 -12.45 14.64
N GLU A 9 -11.10 -11.53 15.14
CA GLU A 9 -12.37 -11.12 14.55
C GLU A 9 -12.16 -10.46 13.18
N SER A 10 -11.15 -9.59 13.06
CA SER A 10 -10.74 -8.99 11.78
C SER A 10 -10.24 -10.02 10.77
N ILE A 11 -9.48 -11.03 11.23
CA ILE A 11 -8.98 -12.11 10.37
C ILE A 11 -10.14 -12.98 9.90
N ALA A 12 -11.05 -13.36 10.81
CA ALA A 12 -12.25 -14.11 10.48
C ALA A 12 -13.15 -13.35 9.49
N ALA A 13 -13.39 -12.06 9.74
CA ALA A 13 -14.14 -11.20 8.82
C ALA A 13 -13.48 -11.08 7.46
N GLY A 14 -12.13 -11.06 7.39
CA GLY A 14 -11.39 -11.07 6.15
C GLY A 14 -11.60 -12.34 5.32
N LEU A 15 -11.76 -13.50 5.97
CA LEU A 15 -12.06 -14.75 5.29
C LEU A 15 -13.53 -14.84 4.86
N LEU A 16 -14.43 -14.20 5.59
CA LEU A 16 -15.90 -14.28 5.42
C LEU A 16 -16.48 -13.06 4.70
N HIS A 17 -15.65 -12.10 4.24
CA HIS A 17 -16.09 -10.77 3.79
C HIS A 17 -17.11 -10.77 2.64
N ASP A 18 -17.08 -11.77 1.77
CA ASP A 18 -18.00 -11.91 0.62
C ASP A 18 -19.09 -12.96 0.87
N VAL A 19 -19.12 -13.63 2.04
CA VAL A 19 -20.02 -14.77 2.27
C VAL A 19 -21.49 -14.38 2.18
N VAL A 20 -21.85 -13.18 2.63
CA VAL A 20 -23.23 -12.65 2.58
C VAL A 20 -23.61 -12.18 1.18
N GLU A 21 -22.63 -11.74 0.36
CA GLU A 21 -22.88 -11.30 -1.02
C GLU A 21 -22.96 -12.49 -1.99
N ASP A 22 -22.10 -13.49 -1.84
CA ASP A 22 -21.88 -14.54 -2.82
C ASP A 22 -22.57 -15.87 -2.45
N THR A 23 -23.16 -15.98 -1.26
CA THR A 23 -23.82 -17.22 -0.81
C THR A 23 -25.24 -16.97 -0.29
N VAL A 24 -25.90 -18.03 0.18
CA VAL A 24 -27.24 -17.97 0.79
C VAL A 24 -27.21 -17.61 2.28
N MET A 25 -26.02 -17.42 2.88
CA MET A 25 -25.86 -17.09 4.29
C MET A 25 -26.38 -15.68 4.58
N THR A 26 -27.20 -15.56 5.61
CA THR A 26 -27.76 -14.28 6.06
C THR A 26 -26.87 -13.61 7.11
N GLU A 27 -27.06 -12.29 7.35
CA GLU A 27 -26.36 -11.60 8.45
C GLU A 27 -26.72 -12.19 9.82
N GLU A 28 -27.94 -12.71 10.00
CA GLU A 28 -28.38 -13.35 11.22
C GLU A 28 -27.63 -14.67 11.48
N GLU A 29 -27.55 -15.54 10.47
CA GLU A 29 -26.78 -16.79 10.52
C GLU A 29 -25.30 -16.53 10.76
N LEU A 30 -24.73 -15.54 10.08
CA LEU A 30 -23.35 -15.15 10.30
C LEU A 30 -23.11 -14.67 11.75
N THR A 31 -24.08 -13.97 12.33
CA THR A 31 -24.01 -13.51 13.73
C THR A 31 -24.09 -14.65 14.72
N GLU A 32 -24.96 -15.64 14.48
CA GLU A 32 -25.11 -16.83 15.33
C GLU A 32 -23.85 -17.70 15.31
N GLU A 33 -23.24 -17.90 14.13
CA GLU A 33 -22.08 -18.80 13.97
C GLU A 33 -20.73 -18.13 14.37
N PHE A 34 -20.52 -16.87 14.04
CA PHE A 34 -19.22 -16.19 14.17
C PHE A 34 -19.22 -15.01 15.15
N GLY A 35 -20.37 -14.68 15.70
CA GLY A 35 -20.54 -13.61 16.68
C GLY A 35 -20.78 -12.22 16.06
N PRO A 36 -21.26 -11.28 16.89
CA PRO A 36 -21.72 -9.97 16.42
C PRO A 36 -20.60 -9.07 15.89
N GLU A 37 -19.36 -9.21 16.38
CA GLU A 37 -18.23 -8.39 15.90
C GLU A 37 -17.83 -8.76 14.48
N VAL A 38 -17.72 -10.04 14.16
CA VAL A 38 -17.41 -10.52 12.80
C VAL A 38 -18.52 -10.08 11.84
N SER A 39 -19.78 -10.29 12.23
CA SER A 39 -20.94 -9.89 11.43
C SER A 39 -20.96 -8.38 11.16
N LEU A 40 -20.65 -7.55 12.17
CA LEU A 40 -20.57 -6.10 12.02
C LEU A 40 -19.51 -5.68 10.98
N ILE A 41 -18.33 -6.29 11.05
CA ILE A 41 -17.24 -5.98 10.12
C ILE A 41 -17.62 -6.42 8.69
N VAL A 42 -18.13 -7.64 8.51
CA VAL A 42 -18.56 -8.17 7.20
C VAL A 42 -19.66 -7.30 6.60
N SER A 43 -20.73 -6.99 7.36
CA SER A 43 -21.82 -6.10 6.91
C SER A 43 -21.28 -4.70 6.51
N GLY A 44 -20.29 -4.19 7.23
CA GLY A 44 -19.61 -2.95 6.88
C GLY A 44 -18.88 -3.03 5.53
N VAL A 45 -18.15 -4.12 5.28
CA VAL A 45 -17.42 -4.37 4.05
C VAL A 45 -18.38 -4.52 2.87
N THR A 46 -19.44 -5.30 3.02
CA THR A 46 -20.53 -5.48 2.02
C THR A 46 -21.14 -4.13 1.61
N LYS A 47 -21.48 -3.26 2.59
CA LYS A 47 -22.02 -1.92 2.31
C LYS A 47 -21.03 -1.05 1.54
N LEU A 48 -19.72 -1.18 1.79
CA LEU A 48 -18.69 -0.48 1.01
C LEU A 48 -18.53 -1.04 -0.41
N ALA A 49 -18.74 -2.34 -0.60
CA ALA A 49 -18.64 -2.96 -1.94
C ALA A 49 -19.75 -2.47 -2.89
N GLN A 50 -20.93 -2.11 -2.36
CA GLN A 50 -22.06 -1.58 -3.13
C GLN A 50 -21.85 -0.15 -3.66
N LEU A 51 -20.78 0.55 -3.23
CA LEU A 51 -20.47 1.89 -3.73
C LEU A 51 -19.99 1.83 -5.19
N LYS A 52 -20.73 2.50 -6.08
CA LYS A 52 -20.37 2.55 -7.51
C LYS A 52 -19.29 3.60 -7.74
N TYR A 53 -18.16 3.18 -8.30
CA TYR A 53 -17.12 4.12 -8.75
C TYR A 53 -17.42 4.63 -10.14
N SER A 54 -17.41 5.97 -10.31
CA SER A 54 -17.49 6.64 -11.59
C SER A 54 -16.37 7.67 -11.69
N ALA A 55 -15.46 7.50 -12.67
CA ALA A 55 -14.30 8.40 -12.83
C ALA A 55 -14.72 9.83 -13.21
N ASP A 56 -15.86 9.98 -13.89
CA ASP A 56 -16.29 11.24 -14.49
C ASP A 56 -17.22 12.08 -13.59
N LYS A 57 -17.58 11.57 -12.39
CA LYS A 57 -18.54 12.22 -11.48
C LYS A 57 -17.89 12.54 -10.13
N VAL A 58 -17.36 13.75 -10.01
CA VAL A 58 -16.69 14.25 -8.79
C VAL A 58 -17.62 14.19 -7.57
N GLU A 59 -18.89 14.51 -7.72
CA GLU A 59 -19.89 14.47 -6.63
C GLU A 59 -20.13 13.04 -6.13
N GLU A 60 -20.19 12.05 -7.04
CA GLU A 60 -20.36 10.64 -6.69
C GLU A 60 -19.12 10.10 -5.96
N GLN A 61 -17.92 10.51 -6.38
CA GLN A 61 -16.68 10.18 -5.69
C GLN A 61 -16.62 10.77 -4.28
N ALA A 62 -17.03 12.02 -4.11
CA ALA A 62 -17.08 12.69 -2.81
C ALA A 62 -18.05 11.99 -1.85
N GLU A 63 -19.24 11.60 -2.34
CA GLU A 63 -20.23 10.86 -1.53
C GLU A 63 -19.74 9.45 -1.18
N ASN A 64 -19.06 8.76 -2.10
CA ASN A 64 -18.44 7.47 -1.82
C ASN A 64 -17.37 7.58 -0.73
N LEU A 65 -16.48 8.56 -0.83
CA LEU A 65 -15.48 8.83 0.21
C LEU A 65 -16.14 9.15 1.55
N ARG A 66 -17.21 9.97 1.55
CA ARG A 66 -17.96 10.26 2.77
C ARG A 66 -18.53 9.01 3.42
N LYS A 67 -19.15 8.10 2.65
CA LYS A 67 -19.67 6.82 3.16
C LYS A 67 -18.57 5.93 3.70
N MET A 68 -17.42 5.88 3.03
CA MET A 68 -16.24 5.16 3.51
C MET A 68 -15.74 5.73 4.85
N PHE A 69 -15.65 7.06 5.01
CA PHE A 69 -15.29 7.69 6.27
C PHE A 69 -16.31 7.45 7.39
N LEU A 70 -17.61 7.41 7.07
CA LEU A 70 -18.63 7.08 8.05
C LEU A 70 -18.55 5.61 8.51
N ALA A 71 -18.23 4.68 7.61
CA ALA A 71 -17.97 3.29 7.97
C ALA A 71 -16.73 3.15 8.85
N MET A 72 -15.63 3.85 8.51
CA MET A 72 -14.41 3.91 9.32
C MET A 72 -14.66 4.49 10.72
N ALA A 73 -15.53 5.49 10.84
CA ALA A 73 -15.87 6.10 12.12
C ALA A 73 -16.65 5.15 13.05
N LYS A 74 -17.32 4.13 12.49
CA LYS A 74 -17.99 3.09 13.27
C LYS A 74 -17.01 2.01 13.72
N ASP A 75 -16.23 1.48 12.79
CA ASP A 75 -15.18 0.50 13.04
C ASP A 75 -14.10 0.59 11.96
N ILE A 76 -12.88 0.94 12.37
CA ILE A 76 -11.73 1.08 11.46
C ILE A 76 -11.37 -0.26 10.79
N ARG A 77 -11.70 -1.40 11.42
CA ARG A 77 -11.40 -2.74 10.90
C ARG A 77 -12.08 -2.99 9.56
N VAL A 78 -13.26 -2.40 9.33
CA VAL A 78 -13.99 -2.48 8.05
C VAL A 78 -13.13 -2.03 6.87
N ILE A 79 -12.45 -0.88 7.00
CA ILE A 79 -11.61 -0.38 5.89
C ILE A 79 -10.29 -1.15 5.78
N LEU A 80 -9.77 -1.67 6.89
CA LEU A 80 -8.56 -2.51 6.88
C LEU A 80 -8.81 -3.83 6.14
N VAL A 81 -9.95 -4.48 6.39
CA VAL A 81 -10.39 -5.66 5.64
C VAL A 81 -10.58 -5.31 4.16
N LYS A 82 -11.25 -4.19 3.86
CA LYS A 82 -11.47 -3.76 2.46
C LYS A 82 -10.18 -3.42 1.72
N LEU A 83 -9.18 -2.85 2.40
CA LEU A 83 -7.85 -2.62 1.81
C LEU A 83 -7.11 -3.94 1.52
N ALA A 84 -7.23 -4.93 2.42
CA ALA A 84 -6.65 -6.25 2.20
C ALA A 84 -7.32 -7.00 1.04
N ASP A 85 -8.65 -6.96 0.96
CA ASP A 85 -9.42 -7.46 -0.18
C ASP A 85 -8.98 -6.79 -1.49
N ARG A 86 -8.94 -5.45 -1.52
CA ARG A 86 -8.50 -4.69 -2.71
C ARG A 86 -7.08 -5.07 -3.13
N LEU A 87 -6.17 -5.23 -2.18
CA LEU A 87 -4.80 -5.64 -2.48
C LEU A 87 -4.73 -7.05 -3.06
N HIS A 88 -5.48 -7.99 -2.48
CA HIS A 88 -5.59 -9.34 -3.01
C HIS A 88 -6.13 -9.34 -4.45
N ASN A 89 -7.22 -8.61 -4.68
CA ASN A 89 -7.84 -8.45 -5.99
C ASN A 89 -6.88 -7.84 -7.02
N MET A 90 -6.10 -6.83 -6.65
CA MET A 90 -5.10 -6.23 -7.54
C MET A 90 -3.93 -7.17 -7.85
N ARG A 91 -3.52 -8.02 -6.90
CA ARG A 91 -2.49 -9.06 -7.12
C ARG A 91 -2.94 -10.12 -8.13
N THR A 92 -4.22 -10.43 -8.16
CA THR A 92 -4.83 -11.45 -9.04
C THR A 92 -5.51 -10.85 -10.28
N ALA A 93 -5.40 -9.56 -10.51
CA ALA A 93 -6.08 -8.84 -11.58
C ALA A 93 -5.68 -9.28 -13.00
N GLN A 94 -4.62 -10.06 -13.16
CA GLN A 94 -4.22 -10.65 -14.44
C GLN A 94 -5.29 -11.55 -15.08
N TYR A 95 -6.22 -12.07 -14.27
CA TYR A 95 -7.33 -12.92 -14.74
C TYR A 95 -8.56 -12.10 -15.19
N TRP A 96 -8.55 -10.78 -15.02
CA TRP A 96 -9.63 -9.91 -15.47
C TRP A 96 -9.45 -9.47 -16.93
N SER A 97 -10.56 -9.05 -17.55
CA SER A 97 -10.49 -8.38 -18.84
C SER A 97 -9.68 -7.08 -18.76
N PRO A 98 -9.00 -6.67 -19.86
CA PRO A 98 -8.21 -5.42 -19.87
C PRO A 98 -9.01 -4.17 -19.46
N GLU A 99 -10.29 -4.13 -19.79
CA GLU A 99 -11.19 -3.04 -19.41
C GLU A 99 -11.41 -3.02 -17.89
N THR A 100 -11.70 -4.20 -17.30
CA THR A 100 -11.87 -4.34 -15.84
C THR A 100 -10.59 -4.02 -15.10
N GLN A 101 -9.43 -4.47 -15.60
CA GLN A 101 -8.11 -4.13 -15.03
C GLN A 101 -7.92 -2.62 -14.92
N LYS A 102 -8.12 -1.90 -16.03
CA LYS A 102 -7.97 -0.43 -16.06
C LYS A 102 -8.95 0.27 -15.13
N LYS A 103 -10.23 -0.13 -15.17
CA LYS A 103 -11.26 0.44 -14.30
C LYS A 103 -10.90 0.26 -12.81
N LYS A 104 -10.56 -0.96 -12.43
CA LYS A 104 -10.23 -1.29 -11.03
C LYS A 104 -8.90 -0.68 -10.57
N ALA A 105 -7.92 -0.57 -11.46
CA ALA A 105 -6.67 0.12 -11.19
C ALA A 105 -6.88 1.62 -10.98
N ARG A 106 -7.74 2.27 -11.77
CA ARG A 106 -8.09 3.67 -11.60
C ARG A 106 -8.80 3.89 -10.25
N GLU A 107 -9.83 3.11 -9.96
CA GLU A 107 -10.53 3.16 -8.67
C GLU A 107 -9.56 2.96 -7.49
N THR A 108 -8.61 2.05 -7.62
CA THR A 108 -7.60 1.77 -6.58
C THR A 108 -6.70 2.98 -6.35
N MET A 109 -6.23 3.62 -7.41
CA MET A 109 -5.35 4.79 -7.34
C MET A 109 -6.07 6.04 -6.82
N ASP A 110 -7.34 6.21 -7.17
CA ASP A 110 -8.10 7.41 -6.80
C ASP A 110 -8.69 7.34 -5.39
N ILE A 111 -8.97 6.12 -4.88
CA ILE A 111 -9.66 5.93 -3.59
C ILE A 111 -8.81 5.18 -2.57
N TYR A 112 -8.42 3.93 -2.87
CA TYR A 112 -7.87 3.01 -1.87
C TYR A 112 -6.43 3.35 -1.49
N ALA A 113 -5.57 3.70 -2.44
CA ALA A 113 -4.19 4.09 -2.15
C ALA A 113 -4.11 5.39 -1.32
N PRO A 114 -4.91 6.46 -1.58
CA PRO A 114 -4.99 7.61 -0.70
C PRO A 114 -5.51 7.31 0.72
N ILE A 115 -6.45 6.39 0.86
CA ILE A 115 -6.94 5.95 2.18
C ILE A 115 -5.82 5.22 2.94
N ALA A 116 -5.15 4.25 2.31
CA ALA A 116 -4.02 3.56 2.91
C ALA A 116 -2.90 4.52 3.33
N GLN A 117 -2.66 5.58 2.54
CA GLN A 117 -1.71 6.64 2.88
C GLN A 117 -2.13 7.42 4.12
N ARG A 118 -3.39 7.82 4.23
CA ARG A 118 -3.92 8.56 5.39
C ARG A 118 -3.90 7.75 6.67
N LEU A 119 -4.10 6.44 6.57
CA LEU A 119 -4.00 5.50 7.68
C LEU A 119 -2.55 5.14 8.05
N GLY A 120 -1.56 5.64 7.30
CA GLY A 120 -0.15 5.33 7.55
C GLY A 120 0.28 3.94 7.10
N ILE A 121 -0.59 3.17 6.41
CA ILE A 121 -0.31 1.80 5.98
C ILE A 121 0.51 1.83 4.67
N SER A 122 1.75 2.33 4.81
CA SER A 122 2.63 2.60 3.66
C SER A 122 2.91 1.36 2.81
N LYS A 123 3.00 0.16 3.42
CA LYS A 123 3.27 -1.10 2.72
C LYS A 123 2.15 -1.42 1.72
N ILE A 124 0.90 -1.35 2.16
CA ILE A 124 -0.27 -1.58 1.30
C ILE A 124 -0.38 -0.49 0.23
N LYS A 125 -0.26 0.78 0.65
CA LYS A 125 -0.34 1.93 -0.26
C LYS A 125 0.61 1.81 -1.44
N VAL A 126 1.84 1.49 -1.17
CA VAL A 126 2.89 1.38 -2.18
C VAL A 126 2.61 0.25 -3.16
N GLU A 127 2.21 -0.91 -2.66
CA GLU A 127 1.91 -2.06 -3.50
C GLU A 127 0.65 -1.81 -4.37
N LEU A 128 -0.37 -1.14 -3.81
CA LEU A 128 -1.55 -0.72 -4.57
C LEU A 128 -1.17 0.26 -5.70
N ASP A 129 -0.30 1.22 -5.43
CA ASP A 129 0.18 2.16 -6.43
C ASP A 129 0.95 1.47 -7.57
N ASP A 130 1.90 0.59 -7.23
CA ASP A 130 2.72 -0.12 -8.21
C ASP A 130 1.88 -1.08 -9.07
N LEU A 131 0.92 -1.80 -8.45
CA LEU A 131 -0.02 -2.66 -9.17
C LEU A 131 -0.97 -1.84 -10.06
N SER A 132 -1.42 -0.69 -9.60
CA SER A 132 -2.28 0.20 -10.41
C SER A 132 -1.52 0.74 -11.61
N LEU A 133 -0.26 1.18 -11.43
CA LEU A 133 0.59 1.62 -12.53
C LEU A 133 0.78 0.52 -13.58
N LYS A 134 0.99 -0.73 -13.15
CA LYS A 134 1.16 -1.88 -14.03
C LYS A 134 0.00 -2.06 -15.00
N TYR A 135 -1.24 -1.80 -14.56
CA TYR A 135 -2.44 -1.99 -15.38
C TYR A 135 -2.90 -0.72 -16.11
N LEU A 136 -2.54 0.46 -15.61
CA LEU A 136 -2.87 1.74 -16.26
C LEU A 136 -1.89 2.11 -17.35
N GLU A 137 -0.59 1.92 -17.09
CA GLU A 137 0.52 2.29 -17.97
C GLU A 137 1.53 1.12 -18.07
N PRO A 138 1.14 -0.01 -18.69
CA PRO A 138 1.94 -1.23 -18.68
C PRO A 138 3.31 -1.04 -19.34
N ASP A 139 3.39 -0.33 -20.45
CA ASP A 139 4.65 -0.11 -21.16
C ASP A 139 5.65 0.66 -20.29
N ALA A 140 5.18 1.75 -19.67
CA ALA A 140 5.99 2.54 -18.76
C ALA A 140 6.40 1.75 -17.50
N TYR A 141 5.50 0.92 -16.97
CA TYR A 141 5.80 0.07 -15.83
C TYR A 141 6.90 -0.94 -16.13
N TYR A 142 6.78 -1.71 -17.22
CA TYR A 142 7.76 -2.74 -17.56
C TYR A 142 9.10 -2.15 -17.98
N GLU A 143 9.12 -1.05 -18.72
CA GLU A 143 10.34 -0.30 -19.04
C GLU A 143 11.04 0.16 -17.74
N LEU A 144 10.29 0.68 -16.79
CA LEU A 144 10.83 1.13 -15.51
C LEU A 144 11.38 -0.03 -14.68
N VAL A 145 10.64 -1.15 -14.59
CA VAL A 145 11.11 -2.37 -13.89
C VAL A 145 12.43 -2.85 -14.48
N GLN A 146 12.54 -2.94 -15.80
CA GLN A 146 13.75 -3.39 -16.46
C GLN A 146 14.94 -2.46 -16.17
N LYS A 147 14.74 -1.15 -16.37
CA LYS A 147 15.79 -0.15 -16.16
C LYS A 147 16.24 -0.06 -14.70
N VAL A 148 15.32 -0.14 -13.75
CA VAL A 148 15.64 -0.12 -12.31
C VAL A 148 16.37 -1.40 -11.91
N SER A 149 15.97 -2.57 -12.42
CA SER A 149 16.64 -3.84 -12.14
C SER A 149 18.10 -3.82 -12.63
N MET A 150 18.34 -3.36 -13.86
CA MET A 150 19.71 -3.22 -14.39
C MET A 150 20.56 -2.28 -13.54
N LYS A 151 20.01 -1.13 -13.13
CA LYS A 151 20.72 -0.19 -12.26
C LYS A 151 20.97 -0.75 -10.86
N ARG A 152 20.06 -1.61 -10.36
CA ARG A 152 20.22 -2.29 -9.07
C ARG A 152 21.42 -3.23 -9.12
N GLU A 153 21.51 -4.10 -10.12
CA GLU A 153 22.63 -5.04 -10.28
C GLU A 153 23.97 -4.30 -10.36
N GLN A 154 24.03 -3.21 -11.14
CA GLN A 154 25.24 -2.40 -11.31
C GLN A 154 25.68 -1.66 -10.03
N ARG A 155 24.77 -1.39 -9.10
CA ARG A 155 25.03 -0.56 -7.90
C ARG A 155 24.87 -1.30 -6.59
N GLN A 156 24.58 -2.61 -6.61
CA GLN A 156 24.37 -3.37 -5.39
C GLN A 156 25.57 -3.31 -4.45
N GLU A 157 26.77 -3.54 -4.98
CA GLU A 157 28.01 -3.44 -4.21
C GLU A 157 28.22 -2.06 -3.59
N PHE A 158 27.87 -0.99 -4.33
CA PHE A 158 27.96 0.38 -3.83
C PHE A 158 26.95 0.65 -2.71
N VAL A 159 25.71 0.19 -2.85
CA VAL A 159 24.66 0.33 -1.81
C VAL A 159 25.06 -0.45 -0.57
N ASP A 160 25.57 -1.68 -0.71
CA ASP A 160 26.01 -2.51 0.40
C ASP A 160 27.21 -1.88 1.12
N ALA A 161 28.15 -1.28 0.38
CA ALA A 161 29.27 -0.55 0.96
C ALA A 161 28.80 0.66 1.78
N ILE A 162 27.85 1.45 1.27
CA ILE A 162 27.27 2.59 2.00
C ILE A 162 26.53 2.11 3.25
N VAL A 163 25.68 1.06 3.15
CA VAL A 163 24.97 0.51 4.29
C VAL A 163 25.95 0.09 5.38
N LYS A 164 27.01 -0.62 5.01
CA LYS A 164 28.06 -1.06 5.94
C LYS A 164 28.78 0.11 6.62
N GLU A 165 29.11 1.14 5.85
CA GLU A 165 29.81 2.33 6.37
C GLU A 165 28.91 3.14 7.32
N VAL A 166 27.64 3.37 6.93
CA VAL A 166 26.65 4.05 7.77
C VAL A 166 26.42 3.25 9.06
N THR A 167 26.25 1.93 8.97
CA THR A 167 26.08 1.07 10.15
C THR A 167 27.26 1.22 11.11
N ARG A 168 28.49 1.18 10.58
CA ARG A 168 29.71 1.36 11.38
C ARG A 168 29.71 2.71 12.12
N HIS A 169 29.38 3.82 11.45
CA HIS A 169 29.37 5.14 12.05
C HIS A 169 28.30 5.29 13.14
N ILE A 170 27.09 4.77 12.87
CA ILE A 170 25.96 4.81 13.82
C ILE A 170 26.32 4.02 15.09
N HIS A 171 26.89 2.82 14.94
CA HIS A 171 27.35 2.01 16.09
C HIS A 171 28.49 2.69 16.87
N GLN A 172 29.45 3.33 16.19
CA GLN A 172 30.52 4.08 16.85
C GLN A 172 29.99 5.27 17.65
N ALA A 173 28.86 5.87 17.24
CA ALA A 173 28.17 6.91 17.97
C ALA A 173 27.34 6.38 19.16
N GLY A 174 27.34 5.06 19.40
CA GLY A 174 26.58 4.42 20.50
C GLY A 174 25.07 4.37 20.24
N ILE A 175 24.65 4.46 18.98
CA ILE A 175 23.24 4.38 18.59
C ILE A 175 22.95 2.97 18.08
N GLU A 176 21.98 2.30 18.69
CA GLU A 176 21.43 1.05 18.16
C GLU A 176 20.45 1.36 17.03
N ALA A 177 20.67 0.77 15.87
CA ALA A 177 19.88 1.02 14.68
C ALA A 177 19.85 -0.16 13.73
N ASP A 178 18.71 -0.35 13.07
CA ASP A 178 18.59 -1.21 11.89
C ASP A 178 18.82 -0.36 10.63
N VAL A 179 19.88 -0.69 9.87
CA VAL A 179 20.28 0.08 8.68
C VAL A 179 20.08 -0.75 7.43
N ASN A 180 19.20 -0.30 6.55
CA ASN A 180 18.80 -1.04 5.35
C ASN A 180 18.87 -0.16 4.11
N GLY A 181 19.43 -0.72 3.01
CA GLY A 181 19.28 -0.16 1.67
C GLY A 181 17.87 -0.40 1.13
N ARG A 182 17.26 0.63 0.52
CA ARG A 182 15.96 0.47 -0.14
C ARG A 182 15.95 1.10 -1.51
N ILE A 183 15.19 0.48 -2.41
CA ILE A 183 14.86 1.05 -3.71
C ILE A 183 13.56 1.82 -3.59
N LYS A 184 13.45 2.97 -4.23
CA LYS A 184 12.18 3.68 -4.35
C LYS A 184 11.19 2.87 -5.19
N HIS A 185 9.93 2.94 -4.80
CA HIS A 185 8.83 2.27 -5.48
C HIS A 185 8.60 2.81 -6.88
N PHE A 186 8.19 1.95 -7.80
CA PHE A 186 8.07 2.25 -9.21
C PHE A 186 7.13 3.42 -9.48
N PHE A 187 5.96 3.45 -8.84
CA PHE A 187 5.04 4.57 -8.99
C PHE A 187 5.63 5.90 -8.53
N SER A 188 6.41 5.91 -7.45
CA SER A 188 7.07 7.13 -6.96
C SER A 188 8.10 7.65 -7.95
N ILE A 189 8.81 6.76 -8.64
CA ILE A 189 9.78 7.10 -9.69
C ILE A 189 9.02 7.62 -10.92
N TYR A 190 8.00 6.89 -11.37
CA TYR A 190 7.14 7.27 -12.49
C TYR A 190 6.52 8.66 -12.30
N LYS A 191 5.95 8.92 -11.13
CA LYS A 191 5.36 10.22 -10.78
C LYS A 191 6.38 11.36 -10.87
N LYS A 192 7.63 11.14 -10.44
CA LYS A 192 8.71 12.13 -10.60
C LYS A 192 9.06 12.36 -12.06
N MET A 193 9.17 11.28 -12.86
CA MET A 193 9.46 11.39 -14.29
C MET A 193 8.40 12.24 -14.99
N VAL A 194 7.13 11.96 -14.76
CA VAL A 194 6.01 12.67 -15.39
C VAL A 194 5.92 14.12 -14.89
N ASN A 195 5.90 14.34 -13.58
CA ASN A 195 5.67 15.67 -13.01
C ASN A 195 6.85 16.63 -13.23
N GLN A 196 8.08 16.13 -13.33
CA GLN A 196 9.29 16.93 -13.50
C GLN A 196 9.86 16.85 -14.91
N HIS A 197 9.18 16.15 -15.84
CA HIS A 197 9.63 15.92 -17.22
C HIS A 197 11.07 15.39 -17.29
N LYS A 198 11.43 14.45 -16.38
CA LYS A 198 12.76 13.86 -16.26
C LYS A 198 12.81 12.45 -16.79
N THR A 199 13.93 12.08 -17.38
CA THR A 199 14.26 10.68 -17.67
C THR A 199 14.71 9.96 -16.39
N LEU A 200 14.70 8.62 -16.40
CA LEU A 200 15.19 7.84 -15.25
C LEU A 200 16.65 8.16 -14.89
N ASP A 201 17.49 8.50 -15.89
CA ASP A 201 18.89 8.84 -15.67
C ASP A 201 19.10 10.18 -14.95
N GLN A 202 18.08 11.03 -14.98
CA GLN A 202 18.06 12.30 -14.27
C GLN A 202 17.46 12.20 -12.86
N ILE A 203 17.08 10.98 -12.43
CA ILE A 203 16.59 10.70 -11.08
C ILE A 203 17.73 10.07 -10.28
N TYR A 204 18.37 10.86 -9.43
CA TYR A 204 19.56 10.45 -8.67
C TYR A 204 19.18 9.71 -7.38
N ASP A 205 17.95 9.85 -6.87
CA ASP A 205 17.46 9.30 -5.61
C ASP A 205 16.67 7.98 -5.77
N LEU A 206 17.13 7.11 -6.68
CA LEU A 206 16.53 5.78 -6.88
C LEU A 206 16.77 4.84 -5.70
N PHE A 207 17.90 5.03 -5.02
CA PHE A 207 18.32 4.24 -3.86
C PHE A 207 18.36 5.17 -2.64
N ALA A 208 18.03 4.62 -1.50
CA ALA A 208 18.07 5.32 -0.22
C ALA A 208 18.55 4.36 0.88
N VAL A 209 19.16 4.89 1.92
CA VAL A 209 19.43 4.16 3.14
C VAL A 209 18.36 4.53 4.16
N ARG A 210 17.79 3.53 4.83
CA ARG A 210 16.85 3.70 5.94
C ARG A 210 17.55 3.30 7.21
N ILE A 211 17.47 4.18 8.20
CA ILE A 211 17.99 3.94 9.55
C ILE A 211 16.78 3.96 10.48
N ILE A 212 16.53 2.84 11.16
CA ILE A 212 15.45 2.69 12.14
C ILE A 212 16.12 2.69 13.52
N VAL A 213 15.67 3.58 14.40
CA VAL A 213 16.20 3.79 15.74
C VAL A 213 15.08 3.79 16.78
N GLU A 214 15.42 3.57 18.06
CA GLU A 214 14.45 3.44 19.15
C GLU A 214 13.85 4.79 19.62
N SER A 215 14.57 5.90 19.40
CA SER A 215 14.11 7.21 19.91
C SER A 215 14.18 8.31 18.86
N VAL A 216 13.32 9.33 19.05
CA VAL A 216 13.33 10.55 18.23
C VAL A 216 14.68 11.29 18.37
N LYS A 217 15.31 11.28 19.56
CA LYS A 217 16.63 11.85 19.77
C LYS A 217 17.69 11.18 18.91
N ASP A 218 17.66 9.85 18.85
CA ASP A 218 18.62 9.06 18.06
C ASP A 218 18.36 9.25 16.55
N CYS A 219 17.11 9.50 16.15
CA CYS A 219 16.78 9.84 14.77
C CYS A 219 17.52 11.13 14.31
N TYR A 220 17.49 12.19 15.11
CA TYR A 220 18.23 13.42 14.81
C TYR A 220 19.74 13.22 14.92
N ALA A 221 20.22 12.47 15.91
CA ALA A 221 21.63 12.14 16.05
C ALA A 221 22.14 11.38 14.83
N ALA A 222 21.42 10.34 14.36
CA ALA A 222 21.79 9.56 13.18
C ALA A 222 21.95 10.44 11.92
N VAL A 223 21.09 11.44 11.72
CA VAL A 223 21.21 12.39 10.58
C VAL A 223 22.56 13.12 10.63
N SER A 224 23.03 13.52 11.82
CA SER A 224 24.32 14.22 11.96
C SER A 224 25.51 13.34 11.59
N TYR A 225 25.42 12.02 11.76
CA TYR A 225 26.47 11.06 11.44
C TYR A 225 26.41 10.53 10.01
N THR A 226 25.40 10.90 9.21
CA THR A 226 25.27 10.51 7.80
C THR A 226 25.82 11.54 6.82
N HIS A 227 26.32 12.69 7.30
CA HIS A 227 27.09 13.65 6.50
C HIS A 227 28.53 13.12 6.34
N LEU A 228 28.69 12.24 5.35
CA LEU A 228 29.96 11.64 4.96
C LEU A 228 30.60 12.43 3.83
#